data_513e03f92e338f952fab6839ba71b9be
#
_entry.id   513e03f92e338f952fab6839ba71b9be
#
_cell.length_a   1.000
_cell.length_b   1.000
_cell.length_c   1.000
_cell.angle_alpha   90.00
_cell.angle_beta   90.00
_cell.angle_gamma   90.00
#
_symmetry.space_group_name_H-M   'P 1'
#
loop_
_entity.id
_entity.type
_entity.pdbx_description
1 polymer ?
#
loop_
_entity_poly.entity_id
_entity_poly.type
_entity_poly.pdbx_seq_one_letter_code
_entity_poly.pdbx_strand_id
1 'polypeptide(L)'
;IHTAEYYSEIADKLIAEGAPEICLKDMAGIGQPAMLGRLVAMIKAKHPEIIIQYHGHSGPGLSMASILEVCRAGADIIDTAVEPLSWGKIHPDIISVQSMLKNAGFDVPEINMDAYMEVRSLTQEFIDDFLGYFMNPNNKLMSSLLLGCGLPGGMMGSMMADLKGVMSAINH
;
A
#
# COMPACT_ATOMS: atom_id res chain seq x y z
N ILE A 1 -1.59 -6.10 -20.64
CA ILE A 1 -0.58 -6.99 -20.06
C ILE A 1 -0.85 -7.17 -18.56
N HIS A 2 -1.16 -6.11 -17.83
CA HIS A 2 -1.37 -6.13 -16.37
C HIS A 2 -2.85 -6.33 -16.01
N THR A 3 -3.39 -7.52 -16.32
CA THR A 3 -4.78 -7.89 -15.99
C THR A 3 -4.84 -8.81 -14.77
N ALA A 4 -6.03 -8.98 -14.18
CA ALA A 4 -6.24 -9.91 -13.07
C ALA A 4 -5.92 -11.35 -13.49
N GLU A 5 -6.26 -11.73 -14.73
CA GLU A 5 -5.97 -13.04 -15.30
C GLU A 5 -4.45 -13.31 -15.36
N TYR A 6 -3.68 -12.34 -15.88
CA TYR A 6 -2.23 -12.45 -15.96
C TYR A 6 -1.59 -12.66 -14.58
N TYR A 7 -1.99 -11.86 -13.59
CA TYR A 7 -1.45 -12.02 -12.24
C TYR A 7 -1.94 -13.28 -11.53
N SER A 8 -3.17 -13.74 -11.81
CA SER A 8 -3.66 -15.03 -11.30
C SER A 8 -2.85 -16.19 -11.85
N GLU A 9 -2.46 -16.17 -13.12
CA GLU A 9 -1.58 -17.20 -13.71
C GLU A 9 -0.18 -17.20 -13.10
N ILE A 10 0.35 -16.03 -12.74
CA ILE A 10 1.63 -15.93 -12.01
C ILE A 10 1.48 -16.54 -10.62
N ALA A 11 0.42 -16.22 -9.90
CA ALA A 11 0.14 -16.79 -8.58
C ALA A 11 0.03 -18.32 -8.65
N ASP A 12 -0.69 -18.87 -9.65
CA ASP A 12 -0.80 -20.32 -9.86
C ASP A 12 0.59 -20.99 -9.99
N LYS A 13 1.50 -20.37 -10.75
CA LYS A 13 2.87 -20.88 -10.92
C LYS A 13 3.67 -20.83 -9.63
N LEU A 14 3.61 -19.73 -8.89
CA LEU A 14 4.31 -19.58 -7.61
C LEU A 14 3.81 -20.59 -6.57
N ILE A 15 2.50 -20.81 -6.50
CA ILE A 15 1.89 -21.79 -5.60
C ILE A 15 2.32 -23.22 -5.99
N ALA A 16 2.34 -23.52 -7.28
CA ALA A 16 2.81 -24.82 -7.78
C ALA A 16 4.29 -25.10 -7.44
N GLU A 17 5.12 -24.06 -7.33
CA GLU A 17 6.52 -24.15 -6.89
C GLU A 17 6.66 -24.14 -5.35
N GLY A 18 5.55 -24.12 -4.62
CA GLY A 18 5.54 -24.27 -3.15
C GLY A 18 5.47 -22.97 -2.36
N ALA A 19 5.06 -21.86 -2.97
CA ALA A 19 4.83 -20.62 -2.20
C ALA A 19 3.69 -20.82 -1.18
N PRO A 20 3.92 -20.59 0.11
CA PRO A 20 2.89 -20.78 1.16
C PRO A 20 1.90 -19.61 1.23
N GLU A 21 2.27 -18.46 0.68
CA GLU A 21 1.46 -17.24 0.64
C GLU A 21 1.75 -16.40 -0.60
N ILE A 22 0.84 -15.54 -0.98
CA ILE A 22 0.97 -14.61 -2.10
C ILE A 22 0.79 -13.19 -1.61
N CYS A 23 1.81 -12.34 -1.79
CA CYS A 23 1.71 -10.92 -1.53
C CYS A 23 1.41 -10.14 -2.83
N LEU A 24 0.27 -9.47 -2.87
CA LEU A 24 -0.07 -8.53 -3.94
C LEU A 24 0.54 -7.17 -3.59
N LYS A 25 1.62 -6.81 -4.29
CA LYS A 25 2.42 -5.63 -3.97
C LYS A 25 2.15 -4.49 -4.95
N ASP A 26 1.40 -3.49 -4.50
CA ASP A 26 1.07 -2.26 -5.23
C ASP A 26 1.88 -1.07 -4.69
N MET A 27 3.14 -1.00 -5.09
CA MET A 27 4.11 0.01 -4.61
C MET A 27 3.79 1.43 -5.06
N ALA A 28 3.07 1.61 -6.15
CA ALA A 28 2.66 2.93 -6.64
C ALA A 28 1.26 3.32 -6.14
N GLY A 29 0.49 2.37 -5.62
CA GLY A 29 -0.91 2.56 -5.24
C GLY A 29 -1.83 2.80 -6.43
N ILE A 30 -1.45 2.33 -7.62
CA ILE A 30 -2.20 2.55 -8.88
C ILE A 30 -3.11 1.39 -9.25
N GLY A 31 -3.05 0.29 -8.51
CA GLY A 31 -3.93 -0.85 -8.69
C GLY A 31 -5.39 -0.42 -8.55
N GLN A 32 -6.18 -0.73 -9.58
CA GLN A 32 -7.60 -0.38 -9.56
C GLN A 32 -8.35 -1.29 -8.57
N PRO A 33 -9.13 -0.73 -7.62
CA PRO A 33 -9.76 -1.49 -6.55
C PRO A 33 -10.55 -2.71 -7.04
N ALA A 34 -11.42 -2.53 -8.04
CA ALA A 34 -12.22 -3.62 -8.60
C ALA A 34 -11.36 -4.71 -9.26
N MET A 35 -10.25 -4.35 -9.90
CA MET A 35 -9.33 -5.31 -10.51
C MET A 35 -8.59 -6.12 -9.44
N LEU A 36 -8.13 -5.46 -8.37
CA LEU A 36 -7.46 -6.12 -7.25
C LEU A 36 -8.41 -7.08 -6.53
N GLY A 37 -9.66 -6.67 -6.24
CA GLY A 37 -10.67 -7.55 -5.67
C GLY A 37 -10.94 -8.76 -6.56
N ARG A 38 -11.09 -8.58 -7.88
CA ARG A 38 -11.25 -9.68 -8.83
C ARG A 38 -10.05 -10.63 -8.83
N LEU A 39 -8.83 -10.09 -8.79
CA LEU A 39 -7.61 -10.91 -8.71
C LEU A 39 -7.60 -11.79 -7.46
N VAL A 40 -7.88 -11.24 -6.28
CA VAL A 40 -7.99 -12.01 -5.03
C VAL A 40 -9.05 -13.10 -5.15
N ALA A 41 -10.25 -12.76 -5.65
CA ALA A 41 -11.32 -13.72 -5.83
C ALA A 41 -10.93 -14.88 -6.77
N MET A 42 -10.22 -14.58 -7.86
CA MET A 42 -9.73 -15.60 -8.82
C MET A 42 -8.71 -16.53 -8.17
N ILE A 43 -7.76 -15.99 -7.39
CA ILE A 43 -6.76 -16.83 -6.68
C ILE A 43 -7.46 -17.69 -5.63
N LYS A 44 -8.31 -17.11 -4.78
CA LYS A 44 -9.05 -17.84 -3.74
C LYS A 44 -9.98 -18.92 -4.30
N ALA A 45 -10.58 -18.69 -5.47
CA ALA A 45 -11.44 -19.72 -6.11
C ALA A 45 -10.66 -20.97 -6.52
N LYS A 46 -9.38 -20.83 -6.89
CA LYS A 46 -8.49 -21.97 -7.29
C LYS A 46 -7.74 -22.54 -6.07
N HIS A 47 -7.35 -21.68 -5.16
CA HIS A 47 -6.48 -21.98 -4.01
C HIS A 47 -7.10 -21.41 -2.73
N PRO A 48 -8.19 -21.99 -2.20
CA PRO A 48 -8.94 -21.41 -1.08
C PRO A 48 -8.12 -21.28 0.21
N GLU A 49 -7.13 -22.15 0.41
CA GLU A 49 -6.28 -22.18 1.60
C GLU A 49 -5.05 -21.27 1.52
N ILE A 50 -4.75 -20.71 0.34
CA ILE A 50 -3.57 -19.85 0.21
C ILE A 50 -3.76 -18.54 0.96
N ILE A 51 -2.77 -18.13 1.73
CA ILE A 51 -2.77 -16.82 2.40
C ILE A 51 -2.50 -15.74 1.36
N ILE A 52 -3.36 -14.72 1.32
CA ILE A 52 -3.18 -13.54 0.46
C ILE A 52 -2.94 -12.32 1.32
N GLN A 53 -1.77 -11.72 1.14
CA GLN A 53 -1.39 -10.43 1.71
C GLN A 53 -1.57 -9.33 0.66
N TYR A 54 -2.09 -8.18 1.06
CA TYR A 54 -2.12 -6.97 0.24
C TYR A 54 -1.23 -5.88 0.82
N HIS A 55 -0.26 -5.44 0.02
CA HIS A 55 0.70 -4.40 0.31
C HIS A 55 0.49 -3.22 -0.63
N GLY A 56 -0.41 -2.30 -0.28
CA GLY A 56 -0.80 -1.18 -1.15
C GLY A 56 -0.41 0.17 -0.57
N HIS A 57 0.19 1.02 -1.42
CA HIS A 57 0.56 2.39 -1.05
C HIS A 57 -0.56 3.38 -1.35
N SER A 58 -0.54 4.55 -0.67
CA SER A 58 -1.63 5.54 -0.75
C SER A 58 -1.48 6.56 -1.88
N GLY A 59 -0.36 6.56 -2.58
CA GLY A 59 0.05 7.56 -3.57
C GLY A 59 -1.06 8.34 -4.29
N PRO A 60 -1.90 7.72 -5.14
CA PRO A 60 -2.98 8.40 -5.83
C PRO A 60 -4.30 8.46 -5.07
N GLY A 61 -4.37 7.88 -3.84
CA GLY A 61 -5.57 7.92 -3.00
C GLY A 61 -6.53 6.73 -3.15
N LEU A 62 -6.14 5.65 -3.85
CA LEU A 62 -7.01 4.49 -4.06
C LEU A 62 -6.91 3.42 -2.96
N SER A 63 -5.91 3.50 -2.09
CA SER A 63 -5.56 2.43 -1.15
C SER A 63 -6.70 1.95 -0.25
N MET A 64 -7.51 2.87 0.30
CA MET A 64 -8.63 2.49 1.17
C MET A 64 -9.70 1.69 0.40
N ALA A 65 -10.02 2.11 -0.82
CA ALA A 65 -10.95 1.37 -1.66
C ALA A 65 -10.38 0.01 -2.08
N SER A 66 -9.08 -0.04 -2.41
CA SER A 66 -8.39 -1.29 -2.75
C SER A 66 -8.39 -2.28 -1.58
N ILE A 67 -8.07 -1.81 -0.36
CA ILE A 67 -8.14 -2.64 0.85
C ILE A 67 -9.54 -3.22 1.05
N LEU A 68 -10.58 -2.40 0.92
CA LEU A 68 -11.96 -2.87 1.08
C LEU A 68 -12.32 -3.96 0.06
N GLU A 69 -11.95 -3.77 -1.20
CA GLU A 69 -12.25 -4.73 -2.28
C GLU A 69 -11.47 -6.04 -2.12
N VAL A 70 -10.17 -6.00 -1.76
CA VAL A 70 -9.39 -7.22 -1.53
C VAL A 70 -9.88 -7.98 -0.29
N CYS A 71 -10.26 -7.28 0.79
CA CYS A 71 -10.85 -7.93 1.98
C CYS A 71 -12.18 -8.61 1.66
N ARG A 72 -13.06 -7.95 0.90
CA ARG A 72 -14.33 -8.55 0.43
C ARG A 72 -14.12 -9.81 -0.41
N ALA A 73 -13.03 -9.86 -1.13
CA ALA A 73 -12.66 -10.99 -1.98
C ALA A 73 -11.90 -12.10 -1.23
N GLY A 74 -11.56 -11.90 0.05
CA GLY A 74 -10.95 -12.92 0.91
C GLY A 74 -9.46 -12.76 1.16
N ALA A 75 -8.89 -11.56 1.04
CA ALA A 75 -7.53 -11.30 1.50
C ALA A 75 -7.42 -11.49 3.02
N ASP A 76 -6.32 -12.10 3.46
CA ASP A 76 -6.11 -12.51 4.86
C ASP A 76 -5.28 -11.48 5.64
N ILE A 77 -4.33 -10.81 4.97
CA ILE A 77 -3.37 -9.89 5.60
C ILE A 77 -3.40 -8.56 4.85
N ILE A 78 -3.47 -7.45 5.60
CA ILE A 78 -3.38 -6.09 5.07
C ILE A 78 -2.23 -5.36 5.74
N ASP A 79 -1.32 -4.84 4.93
CA ASP A 79 -0.24 -3.99 5.42
C ASP A 79 -0.73 -2.57 5.66
N THR A 80 -0.36 -2.03 6.80
CA THR A 80 -0.73 -0.69 7.26
C THR A 80 0.48 0.04 7.80
N ALA A 81 0.32 1.32 8.13
CA ALA A 81 1.34 2.12 8.79
C ALA A 81 0.76 2.83 10.03
N VAL A 82 1.63 3.46 10.79
CA VAL A 82 1.30 4.25 11.99
C VAL A 82 1.73 5.69 11.76
N GLU A 83 0.89 6.67 12.19
CA GLU A 83 1.31 8.08 12.21
C GLU A 83 2.60 8.27 13.04
N PRO A 84 3.45 9.20 12.63
CA PRO A 84 3.35 10.15 11.50
C PRO A 84 3.85 9.61 10.15
N LEU A 85 4.16 8.33 10.02
CA LEU A 85 4.69 7.70 8.79
C LEU A 85 3.60 7.11 7.88
N SER A 86 2.32 7.24 8.22
CA SER A 86 1.21 6.80 7.37
C SER A 86 0.87 7.81 6.27
N TRP A 87 0.11 7.35 5.27
CA TRP A 87 -0.39 8.12 4.13
C TRP A 87 0.66 8.55 3.10
N GLY A 88 0.33 9.47 2.23
CA GLY A 88 1.20 9.92 1.15
C GLY A 88 1.65 8.77 0.25
N LYS A 89 2.96 8.58 0.15
CA LYS A 89 3.57 7.47 -0.61
C LYS A 89 3.75 6.18 0.22
N ILE A 90 3.19 6.14 1.42
CA ILE A 90 3.28 5.00 2.34
C ILE A 90 1.89 4.36 2.43
N HIS A 91 1.70 3.43 3.35
CA HIS A 91 0.42 2.77 3.57
C HIS A 91 -0.60 3.67 4.28
N PRO A 92 -1.89 3.35 4.18
CA PRO A 92 -2.90 3.97 5.04
C PRO A 92 -2.62 3.69 6.51
N ASP A 93 -3.12 4.58 7.36
CA ASP A 93 -3.02 4.42 8.80
C ASP A 93 -3.89 3.26 9.31
N ILE A 94 -3.34 2.48 10.25
CA ILE A 94 -3.99 1.31 10.82
C ILE A 94 -5.34 1.64 11.47
N ILE A 95 -5.49 2.82 12.13
CA ILE A 95 -6.74 3.22 12.77
C ILE A 95 -7.83 3.42 11.72
N SER A 96 -7.50 4.10 10.61
CA SER A 96 -8.44 4.34 9.53
C SER A 96 -8.87 3.04 8.85
N VAL A 97 -7.91 2.13 8.62
CA VAL A 97 -8.18 0.80 8.03
C VAL A 97 -9.07 -0.02 8.97
N GLN A 98 -8.74 -0.09 10.26
CA GLN A 98 -9.55 -0.81 11.24
C GLN A 98 -10.99 -0.26 11.28
N SER A 99 -11.13 1.06 11.38
CA SER A 99 -12.45 1.71 11.43
C SER A 99 -13.30 1.38 10.20
N MET A 100 -12.70 1.46 9.01
CA MET A 100 -13.38 1.13 7.75
C MET A 100 -13.81 -0.34 7.71
N LEU A 101 -12.91 -1.26 8.06
CA LEU A 101 -13.19 -2.70 8.00
C LEU A 101 -14.24 -3.11 9.05
N LYS A 102 -14.19 -2.59 10.27
CA LYS A 102 -15.24 -2.81 11.28
C LYS A 102 -16.60 -2.32 10.79
N ASN A 103 -16.67 -1.11 10.23
CA ASN A 103 -17.91 -0.58 9.67
C ASN A 103 -18.45 -1.41 8.49
N ALA A 104 -17.54 -2.05 7.74
CA ALA A 104 -17.90 -2.96 6.65
C ALA A 104 -18.29 -4.38 7.13
N GLY A 105 -18.24 -4.66 8.45
CA GLY A 105 -18.67 -5.92 9.05
C GLY A 105 -17.57 -6.97 9.20
N PHE A 106 -16.31 -6.61 9.03
CA PHE A 106 -15.19 -7.51 9.26
C PHE A 106 -14.85 -7.60 10.74
N ASP A 107 -14.51 -8.81 11.18
CA ASP A 107 -13.86 -9.04 12.47
C ASP A 107 -12.35 -8.74 12.31
N VAL A 108 -11.90 -7.68 12.96
CA VAL A 108 -10.50 -7.22 12.90
C VAL A 108 -9.97 -7.03 14.31
N PRO A 109 -8.66 -7.28 14.55
CA PRO A 109 -8.06 -7.13 15.86
C PRO A 109 -8.25 -5.73 16.46
N GLU A 110 -8.41 -5.67 17.77
CA GLU A 110 -8.43 -4.40 18.49
C GLU A 110 -7.05 -3.77 18.56
N ILE A 111 -6.99 -2.46 18.32
CA ILE A 111 -5.75 -1.70 18.45
C ILE A 111 -5.63 -1.23 19.90
N ASN A 112 -4.48 -1.48 20.52
CA ASN A 112 -4.14 -0.87 21.80
C ASN A 112 -3.80 0.60 21.55
N MET A 113 -4.73 1.49 21.90
CA MET A 113 -4.59 2.93 21.62
C MET A 113 -3.49 3.58 22.45
N ASP A 114 -3.21 3.11 23.65
CA ASP A 114 -2.11 3.63 24.48
C ASP A 114 -0.76 3.31 23.81
N ALA A 115 -0.60 2.07 23.36
CA ALA A 115 0.61 1.64 22.63
C ALA A 115 0.72 2.38 21.28
N TYR A 116 -0.39 2.61 20.56
CA TYR A 116 -0.38 3.39 19.33
C TYR A 116 0.11 4.83 19.57
N MET A 117 -0.39 5.50 20.61
CA MET A 117 -0.01 6.87 20.95
C MET A 117 1.46 6.97 21.38
N GLU A 118 1.96 5.96 22.11
CA GLU A 118 3.36 5.87 22.49
C GLU A 118 4.26 5.71 21.24
N VAL A 119 3.96 4.76 20.37
CA VAL A 119 4.70 4.56 19.09
C VAL A 119 4.68 5.83 18.24
N ARG A 120 3.53 6.49 18.13
CA ARG A 120 3.38 7.75 17.41
C ARG A 120 4.30 8.83 17.97
N SER A 121 4.34 8.99 19.29
CA SER A 121 5.16 10.01 19.96
C SER A 121 6.65 9.72 19.78
N LEU A 122 7.10 8.49 20.03
CA LEU A 122 8.49 8.07 19.84
C LEU A 122 8.96 8.20 18.39
N THR A 123 8.07 7.87 17.44
CA THR A 123 8.38 8.02 16.02
C THR A 123 8.51 9.50 15.63
N GLN A 124 7.64 10.37 16.17
CA GLN A 124 7.74 11.80 15.92
C GLN A 124 9.04 12.38 16.50
N GLU A 125 9.40 12.02 17.73
CA GLU A 125 10.65 12.42 18.36
C GLU A 125 11.87 11.99 17.50
N PHE A 126 11.89 10.74 17.03
CA PHE A 126 12.94 10.25 16.15
C PHE A 126 13.00 11.01 14.81
N ILE A 127 11.85 11.38 14.25
CA ILE A 127 11.79 12.22 13.03
C ILE A 127 12.37 13.61 13.31
N ASP A 128 11.99 14.22 14.40
CA ASP A 128 12.42 15.57 14.75
C ASP A 128 13.93 15.64 15.05
N ASP A 129 14.46 14.63 15.74
CA ASP A 129 15.86 14.58 16.13
C ASP A 129 16.81 14.12 15.03
N PHE A 130 16.35 13.22 14.15
CA PHE A 130 17.24 12.55 13.19
C PHE A 130 16.65 12.36 11.81
N LEU A 131 15.56 11.60 11.69
CA LEU A 131 15.08 11.12 10.40
C LEU A 131 14.59 12.26 9.49
N GLY A 132 14.06 13.33 10.06
CA GLY A 132 13.54 14.49 9.34
C GLY A 132 14.55 15.16 8.41
N TYR A 133 15.83 15.11 8.75
CA TYR A 133 16.90 15.65 7.91
C TYR A 133 17.07 14.88 6.58
N PHE A 134 16.67 13.63 6.56
CA PHE A 134 16.80 12.73 5.39
C PHE A 134 15.47 12.50 4.67
N MET A 135 14.36 12.90 5.27
CA MET A 135 13.03 12.71 4.67
C MET A 135 12.74 13.77 3.61
N ASN A 136 12.43 13.33 2.40
CA ASN A 136 11.88 14.24 1.41
C ASN A 136 10.45 14.63 1.82
N PRO A 137 10.15 15.94 2.02
CA PRO A 137 8.82 16.40 2.44
C PRO A 137 7.70 16.00 1.45
N ASN A 138 8.05 15.75 0.19
CA ASN A 138 7.10 15.28 -0.82
C ASN A 138 6.63 13.82 -0.61
N ASN A 139 7.26 13.07 0.29
CA ASN A 139 6.80 11.70 0.60
C ASN A 139 5.41 11.66 1.25
N LYS A 140 5.00 12.75 1.90
CA LYS A 140 3.65 12.89 2.48
C LYS A 140 2.60 13.36 1.46
N LEU A 141 3.00 13.74 0.26
CA LEU A 141 2.07 14.23 -0.76
C LEU A 141 1.45 13.08 -1.53
N MET A 142 0.14 13.11 -1.63
CA MET A 142 -0.64 12.28 -2.55
C MET A 142 -0.76 12.98 -3.91
N SER A 143 -0.76 12.22 -4.99
CA SER A 143 -0.93 12.79 -6.33
C SER A 143 -1.69 11.83 -7.24
N SER A 144 -2.84 12.27 -7.73
CA SER A 144 -3.62 11.55 -8.74
C SER A 144 -2.89 11.39 -10.08
N LEU A 145 -1.87 12.20 -10.34
CA LEU A 145 -1.05 12.10 -11.55
C LEU A 145 -0.28 10.77 -11.63
N LEU A 146 -0.07 10.10 -10.51
CA LEU A 146 0.52 8.76 -10.47
C LEU A 146 -0.25 7.73 -11.30
N LEU A 147 -1.57 7.89 -11.45
CA LEU A 147 -2.41 6.99 -12.22
C LEU A 147 -2.05 6.94 -13.70
N GLY A 148 -1.45 8.01 -14.24
CA GLY A 148 -1.06 8.11 -15.65
C GLY A 148 0.40 7.78 -15.94
N CYS A 149 1.23 7.57 -14.92
CA CYS A 149 2.68 7.52 -15.11
C CYS A 149 3.22 6.20 -15.64
N GLY A 150 2.55 5.06 -15.41
CA GLY A 150 2.97 3.75 -15.91
C GLY A 150 4.36 3.28 -15.42
N LEU A 151 4.94 3.95 -14.43
CA LEU A 151 6.27 3.65 -13.89
C LEU A 151 6.16 2.87 -12.57
N PRO A 152 7.11 1.97 -12.27
CA PRO A 152 7.22 1.33 -10.97
C PRO A 152 7.31 2.35 -9.84
N GLY A 153 6.59 2.15 -8.74
CA GLY A 153 6.45 3.12 -7.64
C GLY A 153 7.78 3.57 -7.02
N GLY A 154 8.75 2.67 -6.88
CA GLY A 154 10.09 2.99 -6.38
C GLY A 154 10.88 3.93 -7.30
N MET A 155 10.76 3.75 -8.61
CA MET A 155 11.41 4.63 -9.61
C MET A 155 10.78 6.02 -9.66
N MET A 156 9.47 6.12 -9.44
CA MET A 156 8.75 7.39 -9.47
C MET A 156 9.31 8.39 -8.46
N GLY A 157 9.57 7.95 -7.22
CA GLY A 157 10.12 8.80 -6.18
C GLY A 157 11.49 9.37 -6.54
N SER A 158 12.39 8.51 -7.03
CA SER A 158 13.75 8.89 -7.45
C SER A 158 13.72 9.82 -8.66
N MET A 159 12.98 9.47 -9.70
CA MET A 159 12.90 10.29 -10.93
C MET A 159 12.29 11.67 -10.67
N MET A 160 11.26 11.78 -9.80
CA MET A 160 10.69 13.08 -9.46
C MET A 160 11.65 13.94 -8.62
N ALA A 161 12.49 13.32 -7.78
CA ALA A 161 13.53 14.03 -7.04
C ALA A 161 14.61 14.55 -8.00
N ASP A 162 15.07 13.71 -8.94
CA ASP A 162 16.08 14.05 -9.94
C ASP A 162 15.60 15.15 -10.88
N LEU A 163 14.36 15.06 -11.38
CA LEU A 163 13.76 16.10 -12.24
C LEU A 163 13.66 17.45 -11.52
N LYS A 164 13.28 17.47 -10.24
CA LYS A 164 13.28 18.72 -9.46
C LYS A 164 14.68 19.30 -9.28
N GLY A 165 15.68 18.44 -9.06
CA GLY A 165 17.09 18.86 -8.99
C GLY A 165 17.56 19.51 -10.29
N VAL A 166 17.25 18.90 -11.44
CA VAL A 166 17.58 19.43 -12.77
C VAL A 166 16.86 20.75 -13.04
N MET A 167 15.55 20.82 -12.75
CA MET A 167 14.78 22.06 -12.96
C MET A 167 15.26 23.21 -12.06
N SER A 168 15.66 22.91 -10.81
CA SER A 168 16.28 23.90 -9.93
C SER A 168 17.61 24.42 -10.49
N ALA A 169 18.44 23.55 -11.07
CA ALA A 169 19.73 23.92 -11.65
C ALA A 169 19.59 24.72 -12.98
N ILE A 170 18.50 24.53 -13.74
CA ILE A 170 18.24 25.28 -14.99
C ILE A 170 17.67 26.68 -14.69
N ASN A 171 16.96 26.86 -13.56
CA ASN A 171 16.34 28.13 -13.19
C ASN A 171 17.25 29.04 -12.36
N HIS A 172 18.51 28.66 -12.17
CA HIS A 172 19.61 29.46 -11.61
C HIS A 172 20.68 29.74 -12.65
#